data_272b08e56e85608b566694203976529a
#
_entry.id   272b08e56e85608b566694203976529a
#
_cell.length_a   1.000
_cell.length_b   1.000
_cell.length_c   1.000
_cell.angle_alpha   90.00
_cell.angle_beta   90.00
_cell.angle_gamma   90.00
#
_symmetry.space_group_name_H-M   'P 1'
#
loop_
_entity.id
_entity.type
_entity.pdbx_description
1 polymer ?
#
loop_
_entity_poly.entity_id
_entity_poly.type
_entity_poly.pdbx_seq_one_letter_code
_entity_poly.pdbx_strand_id
1 'polypeptide(L)'
;VLFRSDSGSPDPHLELAESGTLIDLEGPFGTFAVPAEYGDAPLVFVAGGTGIAPLRSMLMERLARPPLPRIGVIYSARTPDEFAYRTELEALAAAGRITLELTVTRPDAAWTGRRGRIDAIALKRAMPGGQLLALVCGPPPLIVDVTAWLRELGVDPDRILIEKY
;
A
#
# COMPACT_ATOMS: atom_id res chain seq x y z
N VAL A 1 2.17 4.33 11.44
CA VAL A 1 2.85 5.34 12.28
C VAL A 1 3.86 6.04 11.39
N LEU A 2 3.57 7.24 10.94
CA LEU A 2 4.51 8.13 10.30
C LEU A 2 5.24 8.89 11.40
N PHE A 3 6.55 8.68 11.52
CA PHE A 3 7.39 9.49 12.38
C PHE A 3 7.61 10.84 11.68
N ARG A 4 7.00 11.91 12.18
CA ARG A 4 7.37 13.28 11.85
C ARG A 4 8.13 13.86 13.04
N SER A 5 9.36 14.27 12.81
CA SER A 5 10.07 15.17 13.73
C SER A 5 9.70 16.62 13.36
N ASP A 6 8.58 17.11 13.88
CA ASP A 6 8.17 18.53 13.68
C ASP A 6 8.76 19.48 14.72
N SER A 7 9.68 19.03 15.58
CA SER A 7 10.11 19.80 16.74
C SER A 7 11.60 20.13 16.84
N GLY A 8 12.37 20.04 15.77
CA GLY A 8 13.81 20.36 15.83
C GLY A 8 14.62 19.48 16.80
N SER A 9 14.02 18.42 17.30
CA SER A 9 14.72 17.38 18.06
C SER A 9 15.53 16.53 17.08
N PRO A 10 16.74 16.12 17.44
CA PRO A 10 17.50 15.22 16.59
C PRO A 10 16.65 13.98 16.30
N ASP A 11 16.56 13.64 15.02
CA ASP A 11 15.87 12.46 14.52
C ASP A 11 16.31 11.25 15.37
N PRO A 12 15.39 10.55 16.04
CA PRO A 12 15.79 9.37 16.78
C PRO A 12 16.36 8.39 15.75
N HIS A 13 17.66 8.18 15.79
CA HIS A 13 18.37 7.20 14.97
C HIS A 13 17.92 5.79 15.36
N LEU A 14 16.72 5.41 14.93
CA LEU A 14 16.14 4.10 15.25
C LEU A 14 17.01 2.95 14.76
N GLU A 15 17.81 3.19 13.71
CA GLU A 15 18.83 2.25 13.24
C GLU A 15 19.94 1.98 14.25
N LEU A 16 20.13 2.84 15.23
CA LEU A 16 21.08 2.68 16.32
C LEU A 16 20.45 2.16 17.61
N ALA A 17 19.14 1.94 17.61
CA ALA A 17 18.44 1.44 18.79
C ALA A 17 18.78 -0.05 19.03
N GLU A 18 19.17 -0.38 20.25
CA GLU A 18 19.44 -1.74 20.70
C GLU A 18 18.24 -2.32 21.46
N SER A 19 18.25 -3.65 21.67
CA SER A 19 17.23 -4.29 22.47
C SER A 19 17.23 -3.73 23.90
N GLY A 20 16.08 -3.21 24.34
CA GLY A 20 15.90 -2.53 25.62
C GLY A 20 15.97 -1.01 25.57
N THR A 21 16.24 -0.40 24.41
CA THR A 21 16.10 1.05 24.22
C THR A 21 14.65 1.46 24.42
N LEU A 22 14.42 2.43 25.31
CA LEU A 22 13.11 3.03 25.50
C LEU A 22 12.82 4.04 24.40
N ILE A 23 11.64 3.92 23.78
CA ILE A 23 11.19 4.78 22.70
C ILE A 23 9.82 5.30 23.07
N ASP A 24 9.63 6.60 23.03
CA ASP A 24 8.32 7.23 23.18
C ASP A 24 7.57 7.17 21.83
N LEU A 25 6.33 6.67 21.88
CA LEU A 25 5.47 6.58 20.71
C LEU A 25 4.21 7.40 20.95
N GLU A 26 3.93 8.32 20.06
CA GLU A 26 2.66 9.04 20.02
C GLU A 26 1.83 8.58 18.81
N GLY A 27 0.53 8.38 19.00
CA GLY A 27 -0.40 7.99 17.95
C GLY A 27 -1.52 7.08 18.46
N PRO A 28 -2.33 6.54 17.56
CA PRO A 28 -2.33 6.78 16.11
C PRO A 28 -2.91 8.16 15.74
N PHE A 29 -2.35 8.79 14.71
CA PHE A 29 -2.85 10.04 14.15
C PHE A 29 -3.45 9.81 12.76
N GLY A 30 -4.38 10.70 12.34
CA GLY A 30 -4.99 10.69 11.02
C GLY A 30 -6.24 9.82 10.92
N THR A 31 -6.86 9.87 9.74
CA THR A 31 -8.14 9.21 9.43
C THR A 31 -8.04 8.26 8.24
N PHE A 32 -6.82 7.95 7.78
CA PHE A 32 -6.63 7.05 6.65
C PHE A 32 -6.88 5.60 7.06
N ALA A 33 -8.11 5.16 6.83
CA ALA A 33 -8.61 3.82 7.15
C ALA A 33 -9.67 3.40 6.14
N VAL A 34 -10.03 2.11 6.10
CA VAL A 34 -11.22 1.66 5.36
C VAL A 34 -12.46 2.08 6.14
N PRO A 35 -13.29 3.00 5.63
CA PRO A 35 -14.50 3.42 6.33
C PRO A 35 -15.49 2.27 6.49
N ALA A 36 -16.23 2.26 7.60
CA ALA A 36 -17.11 1.15 7.96
C ALA A 36 -18.19 0.84 6.91
N GLU A 37 -18.67 1.87 6.22
CA GLU A 37 -19.67 1.75 5.14
C GLU A 37 -19.17 0.99 3.91
N TYR A 38 -17.85 0.84 3.75
CA TYR A 38 -17.22 0.07 2.66
C TYR A 38 -16.75 -1.31 3.11
N GLY A 39 -17.19 -1.78 4.28
CA GLY A 39 -16.71 -3.02 4.89
C GLY A 39 -16.73 -4.24 3.97
N ASP A 40 -17.74 -4.38 3.11
CA ASP A 40 -17.90 -5.52 2.20
C ASP A 40 -17.51 -5.20 0.75
N ALA A 41 -17.11 -3.96 0.48
CA ALA A 41 -16.72 -3.55 -0.86
C ALA A 41 -15.43 -4.26 -1.30
N PRO A 42 -15.29 -4.58 -2.61
CA PRO A 42 -13.99 -4.95 -3.14
C PRO A 42 -12.97 -3.83 -2.91
N LEU A 43 -11.72 -4.20 -2.61
CA LEU A 43 -10.68 -3.25 -2.27
C LEU A 43 -9.50 -3.32 -3.26
N VAL A 44 -8.92 -2.18 -3.60
CA VAL A 44 -7.61 -2.14 -4.22
C VAL A 44 -6.66 -1.26 -3.41
N PHE A 45 -5.53 -1.83 -3.00
CA PHE A 45 -4.46 -1.15 -2.31
C PHE A 45 -3.33 -0.85 -3.28
N VAL A 46 -2.93 0.42 -3.36
CA VAL A 46 -1.84 0.86 -4.24
C VAL A 46 -0.75 1.51 -3.41
N ALA A 47 0.39 0.84 -3.32
CA ALA A 47 1.52 1.25 -2.51
C ALA A 47 2.72 1.72 -3.33
N GLY A 48 3.40 2.76 -2.85
CA GLY A 48 4.75 3.13 -3.29
C GLY A 48 5.70 3.18 -2.10
N GLY A 49 6.82 2.44 -2.15
CA GLY A 49 7.82 2.44 -1.08
C GLY A 49 7.22 2.13 0.30
N THR A 50 7.47 2.99 1.29
CA THR A 50 6.98 2.83 2.66
C THR A 50 5.46 2.96 2.82
N GLY A 51 4.76 3.45 1.79
CA GLY A 51 3.29 3.52 1.77
C GLY A 51 2.59 2.17 1.89
N ILE A 52 3.32 1.06 1.77
CA ILE A 52 2.77 -0.26 2.05
C ILE A 52 2.40 -0.45 3.54
N ALA A 53 3.04 0.24 4.47
CA ALA A 53 2.87 0.00 5.90
C ALA A 53 1.43 0.24 6.40
N PRO A 54 0.78 1.41 6.18
CA PRO A 54 -0.60 1.61 6.55
C PRO A 54 -1.55 0.70 5.76
N LEU A 55 -1.28 0.48 4.47
CA LEU A 55 -2.11 -0.38 3.63
C LEU A 55 -2.08 -1.84 4.08
N ARG A 56 -0.90 -2.36 4.49
CA ARG A 56 -0.78 -3.70 5.07
C ARG A 56 -1.61 -3.85 6.34
N SER A 57 -1.60 -2.86 7.22
CA SER A 57 -2.40 -2.90 8.45
C SER A 57 -3.89 -3.09 8.13
N MET A 58 -4.43 -2.30 7.21
CA MET A 58 -5.81 -2.41 6.76
C MET A 58 -6.09 -3.73 6.01
N LEU A 59 -5.16 -4.20 5.17
CA LEU A 59 -5.25 -5.49 4.49
C LEU A 59 -5.41 -6.63 5.50
N MET A 60 -4.54 -6.69 6.51
CA MET A 60 -4.57 -7.75 7.51
C MET A 60 -5.85 -7.72 8.35
N GLU A 61 -6.31 -6.52 8.72
CA GLU A 61 -7.59 -6.34 9.40
C GLU A 61 -8.75 -6.88 8.57
N ARG A 62 -8.79 -6.56 7.28
CA ARG A 62 -9.87 -7.03 6.38
C ARG A 62 -9.83 -8.53 6.16
N LEU A 63 -8.65 -9.12 6.04
CA LEU A 63 -8.49 -10.56 5.89
C LEU A 63 -8.83 -11.36 7.17
N ALA A 64 -8.85 -10.71 8.33
CA ALA A 64 -9.22 -11.34 9.60
C ALA A 64 -10.74 -11.37 9.86
N ARG A 65 -11.55 -10.61 9.11
CA ARG A 65 -13.00 -10.44 9.37
C ARG A 65 -13.84 -10.93 8.18
N PRO A 66 -14.60 -12.03 8.32
CA PRO A 66 -15.58 -12.43 7.32
C PRO A 66 -16.77 -11.44 7.25
N PRO A 67 -17.43 -11.30 6.09
CA PRO A 67 -17.08 -11.91 4.81
C PRO A 67 -15.80 -11.30 4.22
N LEU A 68 -15.04 -12.12 3.48
CA LEU A 68 -13.78 -11.66 2.88
C LEU A 68 -14.07 -10.94 1.56
N PRO A 69 -13.71 -9.64 1.44
CA PRO A 69 -13.82 -8.93 0.18
C PRO A 69 -12.80 -9.45 -0.83
N ARG A 70 -13.04 -9.20 -2.11
CA ARG A 70 -12.02 -9.38 -3.13
C ARG A 70 -11.01 -8.23 -3.01
N ILE A 71 -9.73 -8.57 -2.92
CA ILE A 71 -8.67 -7.59 -2.67
C ILE A 71 -7.61 -7.68 -3.75
N GLY A 72 -7.28 -6.54 -4.36
CA GLY A 72 -6.09 -6.35 -5.17
C GLY A 72 -5.04 -5.54 -4.42
N VAL A 73 -3.78 -5.89 -4.62
CA VAL A 73 -2.63 -5.15 -4.08
C VAL A 73 -1.66 -4.87 -5.22
N ILE A 74 -1.30 -3.61 -5.41
CA ILE A 74 -0.24 -3.19 -6.31
C ILE A 74 0.82 -2.49 -5.50
N TYR A 75 2.05 -2.96 -5.58
CA TYR A 75 3.14 -2.41 -4.82
C TYR A 75 4.34 -2.10 -5.71
N SER A 76 4.79 -0.86 -5.68
CA SER A 76 5.97 -0.36 -6.40
C SER A 76 7.12 -0.06 -5.45
N ALA A 77 8.29 -0.59 -5.76
CA ALA A 77 9.56 -0.26 -5.11
C ALA A 77 10.59 0.23 -6.15
N ARG A 78 11.71 0.75 -5.70
CA ARG A 78 12.83 1.10 -6.61
C ARG A 78 13.59 -0.12 -7.02
N THR A 79 13.99 -0.94 -6.04
CA THR A 79 14.73 -2.19 -6.21
C THR A 79 13.98 -3.36 -5.58
N PRO A 80 14.27 -4.62 -5.95
CA PRO A 80 13.62 -5.78 -5.35
C PRO A 80 13.79 -5.90 -3.83
N ASP A 81 14.91 -5.43 -3.31
CA ASP A 81 15.25 -5.52 -1.87
C ASP A 81 14.46 -4.51 -1.01
N GLU A 82 13.91 -3.46 -1.63
CA GLU A 82 13.10 -2.45 -0.95
C GLU A 82 11.64 -2.89 -0.69
N PHE A 83 11.22 -4.06 -1.18
CA PHE A 83 9.88 -4.56 -0.88
C PHE A 83 9.75 -5.03 0.58
N ALA A 84 9.18 -4.18 1.42
CA ALA A 84 8.75 -4.60 2.74
C ALA A 84 7.59 -5.62 2.65
N TYR A 85 7.57 -6.60 3.54
CA TYR A 85 6.52 -7.63 3.62
C TYR A 85 6.32 -8.48 2.36
N ARG A 86 7.31 -8.53 1.46
CA ARG A 86 7.21 -9.24 0.17
C ARG A 86 6.77 -10.68 0.32
N THR A 87 7.46 -11.45 1.16
CA THR A 87 7.16 -12.87 1.38
C THR A 87 5.74 -13.11 1.89
N GLU A 88 5.26 -12.23 2.79
CA GLU A 88 3.88 -12.30 3.31
C GLU A 88 2.86 -12.04 2.20
N LEU A 89 3.06 -11.00 1.40
CA LEU A 89 2.16 -10.64 0.30
C LEU A 89 2.13 -11.72 -0.78
N GLU A 90 3.28 -12.28 -1.14
CA GLU A 90 3.39 -13.41 -2.09
C GLU A 90 2.69 -14.66 -1.55
N ALA A 91 2.80 -14.96 -0.25
CA ALA A 91 2.09 -16.07 0.38
C ALA A 91 0.57 -15.87 0.36
N LEU A 92 0.09 -14.66 0.62
CA LEU A 92 -1.34 -14.34 0.52
C LEU A 92 -1.87 -14.50 -0.91
N ALA A 93 -1.08 -14.09 -1.90
CA ALA A 93 -1.43 -14.25 -3.30
C ALA A 93 -1.45 -15.72 -3.73
N ALA A 94 -0.44 -16.51 -3.33
CA ALA A 94 -0.39 -17.96 -3.58
C ALA A 94 -1.57 -18.71 -2.95
N ALA A 95 -2.04 -18.25 -1.78
CA ALA A 95 -3.23 -18.78 -1.12
C ALA A 95 -4.57 -18.28 -1.74
N GLY A 96 -4.52 -17.49 -2.81
CA GLY A 96 -5.71 -16.93 -3.46
C GLY A 96 -6.47 -15.89 -2.63
N ARG A 97 -5.83 -15.33 -1.58
CA ARG A 97 -6.45 -14.36 -0.68
C ARG A 97 -6.44 -12.94 -1.26
N ILE A 98 -5.50 -12.64 -2.13
CA ILE A 98 -5.34 -11.36 -2.82
C ILE A 98 -4.87 -11.59 -4.27
N THR A 99 -5.14 -10.61 -5.14
CA THR A 99 -4.40 -10.46 -6.39
C THR A 99 -3.21 -9.53 -6.13
N LEU A 100 -1.99 -9.93 -6.50
CA LEU A 100 -0.77 -9.17 -6.23
C LEU A 100 -0.04 -8.80 -7.52
N GLU A 101 0.25 -7.51 -7.70
CA GLU A 101 1.13 -6.99 -8.74
C GLU A 101 2.33 -6.26 -8.09
N LEU A 102 3.54 -6.76 -8.30
CA LEU A 102 4.78 -6.13 -7.86
C LEU A 102 5.49 -5.50 -9.05
N THR A 103 5.94 -4.25 -8.90
CA THR A 103 6.71 -3.57 -9.96
C THR A 103 7.94 -2.86 -9.39
N VAL A 104 9.04 -2.92 -10.14
CA VAL A 104 10.33 -2.33 -9.75
C VAL A 104 10.77 -1.31 -10.78
N THR A 105 11.12 -0.10 -10.33
CA THR A 105 11.52 0.99 -11.23
C THR A 105 13.00 0.95 -11.59
N ARG A 106 13.84 0.29 -10.79
CA ARG A 106 15.27 0.08 -11.02
C ARG A 106 15.61 -1.40 -10.81
N PRO A 107 15.12 -2.28 -11.70
CA PRO A 107 15.34 -3.71 -11.57
C PRO A 107 16.81 -4.09 -11.83
N ASP A 108 17.30 -5.04 -11.07
CA ASP A 108 18.54 -5.77 -11.39
C ASP A 108 18.28 -6.85 -12.47
N ALA A 109 19.34 -7.59 -12.82
CA ALA A 109 19.25 -8.66 -13.82
C ALA A 109 18.44 -9.87 -13.33
N ALA A 110 18.37 -10.11 -12.04
CA ALA A 110 17.66 -11.24 -11.43
C ALA A 110 16.14 -11.01 -11.34
N TRP A 111 15.69 -9.76 -11.45
CA TRP A 111 14.28 -9.43 -11.38
C TRP A 111 13.50 -9.92 -12.60
N THR A 112 12.59 -10.86 -12.38
CA THR A 112 11.72 -11.45 -13.42
C THR A 112 10.30 -10.86 -13.45
N GLY A 113 9.93 -10.07 -12.43
CA GLY A 113 8.62 -9.44 -12.34
C GLY A 113 8.49 -8.20 -13.24
N ARG A 114 7.41 -7.46 -13.02
CA ARG A 114 7.11 -6.25 -13.79
C ARG A 114 8.19 -5.18 -13.56
N ARG A 115 8.59 -4.52 -14.64
CA ARG A 115 9.59 -3.44 -14.67
C ARG A 115 8.91 -2.10 -14.95
N GLY A 116 9.40 -1.03 -14.33
CA GLY A 116 8.90 0.32 -14.52
C GLY A 116 7.93 0.78 -13.43
N ARG A 117 7.29 1.90 -13.69
CA ARG A 117 6.28 2.46 -12.79
C ARG A 117 4.96 1.69 -12.89
N ILE A 118 4.09 1.84 -11.90
CA ILE A 118 2.68 1.44 -12.02
C ILE A 118 2.08 2.17 -13.22
N ASP A 119 1.25 1.48 -13.96
CA ASP A 119 0.46 2.03 -15.07
C ASP A 119 -0.98 1.51 -15.03
N ALA A 120 -1.83 2.02 -15.92
CA ALA A 120 -3.22 1.62 -16.03
C ALA A 120 -3.42 0.11 -16.29
N ILE A 121 -2.47 -0.55 -16.97
CA ILE A 121 -2.55 -1.98 -17.24
C ILE A 121 -2.34 -2.78 -15.95
N ALA A 122 -1.34 -2.41 -15.14
CA ALA A 122 -1.09 -3.04 -13.84
C ALA A 122 -2.27 -2.84 -12.90
N LEU A 123 -2.82 -1.62 -12.84
CA LEU A 123 -4.02 -1.31 -12.07
C LEU A 123 -5.19 -2.22 -12.48
N LYS A 124 -5.50 -2.27 -13.77
CA LYS A 124 -6.62 -3.06 -14.28
C LYS A 124 -6.48 -4.57 -13.96
N ARG A 125 -5.25 -5.10 -13.95
CA ARG A 125 -5.00 -6.50 -13.61
C ARG A 125 -5.27 -6.81 -12.14
N ALA A 126 -4.90 -5.91 -11.25
CA ALA A 126 -5.09 -6.10 -9.82
C ALA A 126 -6.49 -5.71 -9.33
N MET A 127 -7.18 -4.81 -10.04
CA MET A 127 -8.49 -4.34 -9.62
C MET A 127 -9.51 -5.48 -9.58
N PRO A 128 -10.15 -5.75 -8.42
CA PRO A 128 -11.33 -6.58 -8.36
C PRO A 128 -12.48 -5.88 -9.07
N GLY A 129 -13.28 -6.63 -9.82
CA GLY A 129 -14.46 -6.04 -10.49
C GLY A 129 -15.52 -5.55 -9.50
N GLY A 130 -16.40 -4.65 -9.96
CA GLY A 130 -17.50 -4.06 -9.18
C GLY A 130 -17.17 -2.67 -8.66
N GLN A 131 -18.05 -2.15 -7.80
CA GLN A 131 -17.83 -0.84 -7.14
C GLN A 131 -16.80 -1.01 -6.02
N LEU A 132 -15.54 -0.86 -6.35
CA LEU A 132 -14.44 -1.01 -5.40
C LEU A 132 -14.13 0.30 -4.64
N LEU A 133 -13.43 0.16 -3.52
CA LEU A 133 -12.75 1.24 -2.82
C LEU A 133 -11.25 1.14 -3.10
N ALA A 134 -10.63 2.24 -3.52
CA ALA A 134 -9.20 2.34 -3.76
C ALA A 134 -8.51 3.09 -2.62
N LEU A 135 -7.44 2.50 -2.07
CA LEU A 135 -6.60 3.15 -1.07
C LEU A 135 -5.18 3.29 -1.63
N VAL A 136 -4.73 4.51 -1.76
CA VAL A 136 -3.45 4.84 -2.40
C VAL A 136 -2.54 5.52 -1.39
N CYS A 137 -1.37 4.93 -1.14
CA CYS A 137 -0.37 5.53 -0.27
C CYS A 137 1.02 5.50 -0.92
N GLY A 138 1.67 6.65 -0.99
CA GLY A 138 2.97 6.77 -1.62
C GLY A 138 3.40 8.20 -1.91
N PRO A 139 4.50 8.37 -2.65
CA PRO A 139 5.01 9.68 -3.02
C PRO A 139 4.06 10.43 -3.96
N PRO A 140 4.06 11.77 -3.93
CA PRO A 140 3.12 12.59 -4.70
C PRO A 140 3.00 12.26 -6.19
N PRO A 141 4.06 11.98 -6.95
CA PRO A 141 3.93 11.62 -8.37
C PRO A 141 3.14 10.34 -8.60
N LEU A 142 3.34 9.31 -7.74
CA LEU A 142 2.57 8.06 -7.84
C LEU A 142 1.09 8.32 -7.58
N ILE A 143 0.76 9.12 -6.56
CA ILE A 143 -0.63 9.43 -6.22
C ILE A 143 -1.34 10.14 -7.38
N VAL A 144 -0.68 11.12 -8.00
CA VAL A 144 -1.25 11.86 -9.14
C VAL A 144 -1.56 10.91 -10.29
N ASP A 145 -0.58 10.12 -10.71
CA ASP A 145 -0.72 9.20 -11.85
C ASP A 145 -1.79 8.14 -11.57
N VAL A 146 -1.71 7.46 -10.41
CA VAL A 146 -2.65 6.40 -10.02
C VAL A 146 -4.07 6.92 -9.90
N THR A 147 -4.27 8.09 -9.28
CA THR A 147 -5.60 8.67 -9.11
C THR A 147 -6.24 9.00 -10.47
N ALA A 148 -5.46 9.51 -11.41
CA ALA A 148 -5.93 9.77 -12.78
C ALA A 148 -6.38 8.46 -13.45
N TRP A 149 -5.55 7.42 -13.43
CA TRP A 149 -5.90 6.14 -14.04
C TRP A 149 -7.08 5.43 -13.36
N LEU A 150 -7.20 5.50 -12.04
CA LEU A 150 -8.35 4.94 -11.33
C LEU A 150 -9.67 5.57 -11.81
N ARG A 151 -9.67 6.89 -12.00
CA ARG A 151 -10.84 7.62 -12.53
C ARG A 151 -11.13 7.23 -13.99
N GLU A 152 -10.11 7.14 -14.84
CA GLU A 152 -10.24 6.69 -16.23
C GLU A 152 -10.77 5.24 -16.31
N LEU A 153 -10.44 4.40 -15.34
CA LEU A 153 -10.93 3.02 -15.21
C LEU A 153 -12.33 2.94 -14.56
N GLY A 154 -12.95 4.10 -14.27
CA GLY A 154 -14.34 4.17 -13.79
C GLY A 154 -14.50 4.06 -12.28
N VAL A 155 -13.43 4.23 -11.49
CA VAL A 155 -13.54 4.33 -10.03
C VAL A 155 -14.07 5.71 -9.66
N ASP A 156 -15.15 5.72 -8.86
CA ASP A 156 -15.75 6.94 -8.35
C ASP A 156 -14.71 7.73 -7.53
N PRO A 157 -14.54 9.06 -7.77
CA PRO A 157 -13.63 9.89 -7.00
C PRO A 157 -13.82 9.80 -5.48
N ASP A 158 -15.05 9.67 -5.00
CA ASP A 158 -15.38 9.55 -3.57
C ASP A 158 -14.96 8.19 -2.98
N ARG A 159 -14.59 7.25 -3.85
CA ARG A 159 -14.05 5.92 -3.50
C ARG A 159 -12.54 5.81 -3.69
N ILE A 160 -11.84 6.93 -3.80
CA ILE A 160 -10.37 6.95 -3.88
C ILE A 160 -9.83 7.68 -2.66
N LEU A 161 -9.37 6.92 -1.69
CA LEU A 161 -8.74 7.45 -0.48
C LEU A 161 -7.23 7.51 -0.67
N ILE A 162 -6.63 8.62 -0.27
CA ILE A 162 -5.20 8.86 -0.49
C ILE A 162 -4.50 9.32 0.78
N GLU A 163 -3.28 8.83 0.98
CA GLU A 163 -2.33 9.33 1.97
C GLU A 163 -0.98 9.63 1.31
N LYS A 164 -0.42 10.79 1.63
CA LYS A 164 0.88 11.26 1.12
C LYS A 164 1.91 11.22 2.25
N TYR A 165 3.15 10.89 1.90
CA TYR A 165 4.30 11.05 2.80
C TYR A 165 5.47 11.71 2.08
#